data_8fe663d071b7727554810921463a41ed
#
_entry.id   8fe663d071b7727554810921463a41ed
#
_cell.length_a   1.000
_cell.length_b   1.000
_cell.length_c   1.000
_cell.angle_alpha   90.00
_cell.angle_beta   90.00
_cell.angle_gamma   90.00
#
_symmetry.space_group_name_H-M   'P 1'
#
loop_
_entity.id
_entity.type
_entity.pdbx_description
1 polymer ?
#
loop_
_entity_poly.entity_id
_entity_poly.type
_entity_poly.pdbx_seq_one_letter_code
_entity_poly.pdbx_strand_id
1 'polypeptide(L)'
;MRSGVEVRHQGTIVILGDLNPSGSVTASGDILIWGRLRGIAHAGIGGNRNSRILALQMAPTQLRIADVVARAPETPPTYPSAEVAYVAADGIRLAPALAFFKTNSGDRAG
;
A
#
# COMPACT_ATOMS: atom_id res chain seq x y z
N MET A 1 5.90 9.76 -11.40
CA MET A 1 6.15 8.72 -12.42
C MET A 1 5.25 8.95 -13.62
N ARG A 2 5.75 8.60 -14.77
CA ARG A 2 4.99 8.77 -16.00
C ARG A 2 3.93 7.69 -16.15
N SER A 3 2.94 7.98 -17.01
CA SER A 3 1.93 7.01 -17.38
C SER A 3 2.59 5.74 -17.93
N GLY A 4 2.03 4.60 -17.58
CA GLY A 4 2.51 3.33 -18.08
C GLY A 4 3.79 2.82 -17.48
N VAL A 5 4.35 3.52 -16.49
CA VAL A 5 5.56 3.05 -15.85
C VAL A 5 5.24 1.88 -14.94
N GLU A 6 6.06 0.83 -15.04
CA GLU A 6 5.96 -0.33 -14.18
C GLU A 6 7.29 -0.52 -13.46
N VAL A 7 7.24 -0.65 -12.13
CA VAL A 7 8.42 -0.88 -11.32
C VAL A 7 8.28 -2.25 -10.66
N ARG A 8 9.31 -3.06 -10.78
CA ARG A 8 9.37 -4.39 -10.16
C ARG A 8 10.65 -4.53 -9.37
N HIS A 9 10.55 -5.17 -8.22
CA HIS A 9 11.73 -5.36 -7.38
C HIS A 9 11.50 -6.50 -6.41
N GLN A 10 12.53 -7.28 -6.16
CA GLN A 10 12.53 -8.25 -5.07
C GLN A 10 12.85 -7.50 -3.79
N GLY A 11 12.03 -7.73 -2.76
CA GLY A 11 12.16 -7.02 -1.51
C GLY A 11 11.24 -5.83 -1.43
N THR A 12 11.57 -4.88 -0.59
CA THR A 12 10.75 -3.70 -0.34
C THR A 12 11.08 -2.59 -1.33
N ILE A 13 10.03 -1.93 -1.82
CA ILE A 13 10.18 -0.78 -2.70
C ILE A 13 9.74 0.46 -1.96
N VAL A 14 10.55 1.52 -2.06
CA VAL A 14 10.20 2.84 -1.54
C VAL A 14 10.19 3.80 -2.71
N ILE A 15 9.07 4.49 -2.89
CA ILE A 15 8.93 5.50 -3.94
C ILE A 15 8.78 6.86 -3.27
N LEU A 16 9.70 7.77 -3.64
CA LEU A 16 9.63 9.15 -3.16
C LEU A 16 8.89 9.95 -4.22
N GLY A 17 7.59 10.14 -4.02
CA GLY A 17 6.73 10.80 -4.98
C GLY A 17 5.45 10.02 -5.19
N ASP A 18 4.71 10.38 -6.23
CA ASP A 18 3.41 9.80 -6.53
C ASP A 18 3.52 8.65 -7.51
N LEU A 19 2.58 7.71 -7.42
CA LEU A 19 2.37 6.70 -8.44
C LEU A 19 1.09 7.06 -9.18
N ASN A 20 1.22 7.39 -10.47
CA ASN A 20 0.09 7.84 -11.28
C ASN A 20 -0.89 6.70 -11.59
N PRO A 21 -2.14 7.03 -11.98
CA PRO A 21 -3.17 6.00 -12.19
C PRO A 21 -2.80 4.90 -13.18
N SER A 22 -1.98 5.21 -14.19
CA SER A 22 -1.57 4.19 -15.17
C SER A 22 -0.25 3.52 -14.81
N GLY A 23 0.33 3.86 -13.66
CA GLY A 23 1.55 3.22 -13.21
C GLY A 23 1.27 2.01 -12.34
N SER A 24 2.26 1.13 -12.21
CA SER A 24 2.15 -0.03 -11.34
C SER A 24 3.47 -0.32 -10.66
N VAL A 25 3.39 -0.83 -9.44
CA VAL A 25 4.55 -1.22 -8.64
C VAL A 25 4.33 -2.62 -8.12
N THR A 26 5.33 -3.47 -8.29
CA THR A 26 5.28 -4.86 -7.87
C THR A 26 6.50 -5.18 -7.02
N ALA A 27 6.29 -5.71 -5.83
CA ALA A 27 7.37 -6.04 -4.90
C ALA A 27 7.11 -7.37 -4.22
N SER A 28 8.17 -8.10 -3.88
CA SER A 28 8.03 -9.31 -3.08
C SER A 28 7.89 -8.99 -1.60
N GLY A 29 8.33 -7.81 -1.19
CA GLY A 29 8.16 -7.32 0.18
C GLY A 29 7.11 -6.25 0.26
N ASP A 30 7.38 -5.22 1.05
CA ASP A 30 6.46 -4.12 1.26
C ASP A 30 6.60 -3.06 0.17
N ILE A 31 5.59 -2.21 0.07
CA ILE A 31 5.61 -1.04 -0.82
C ILE A 31 5.32 0.19 0.01
N LEU A 32 6.21 1.18 -0.07
CA LEU A 32 6.04 2.46 0.61
C LEU A 32 6.03 3.56 -0.45
N ILE A 33 4.92 4.28 -0.52
CA ILE A 33 4.77 5.42 -1.44
C ILE A 33 4.79 6.69 -0.62
N TRP A 34 5.88 7.43 -0.71
CA TRP A 34 5.99 8.70 0.01
C TRP A 34 5.35 9.79 -0.84
N GLY A 35 4.04 9.69 -1.01
CA GLY A 35 3.26 10.53 -1.86
C GLY A 35 1.87 9.92 -2.05
N ARG A 36 1.28 10.17 -3.22
CA ARG A 36 -0.05 9.65 -3.53
C ARG A 36 0.06 8.34 -4.29
N LEU A 37 -0.66 7.34 -3.82
CA LEU A 37 -0.78 6.07 -4.54
C LEU A 37 -2.08 6.11 -5.32
N ARG A 38 -1.98 6.27 -6.63
CA ARG A 38 -3.14 6.36 -7.51
C ARG A 38 -3.16 5.26 -8.57
N GLY A 39 -2.10 4.50 -8.67
CA GLY A 39 -2.01 3.40 -9.62
C GLY A 39 -2.27 2.06 -8.95
N ILE A 40 -1.60 1.02 -9.45
CA ILE A 40 -1.73 -0.34 -8.95
C ILE A 40 -0.51 -0.69 -8.12
N ALA A 41 -0.72 -1.21 -6.92
CA ALA A 41 0.36 -1.69 -6.07
C ALA A 41 0.12 -3.15 -5.74
N HIS A 42 1.15 -3.98 -5.98
CA HIS A 42 1.10 -5.41 -5.69
C HIS A 42 2.30 -5.78 -4.84
N ALA A 43 2.08 -5.93 -3.54
CA ALA A 43 3.10 -6.33 -2.59
C ALA A 43 3.03 -7.83 -2.35
N GLY A 44 4.09 -8.38 -1.74
CA GLY A 44 4.07 -9.76 -1.32
C GLY A 44 4.03 -10.78 -2.45
N ILE A 45 4.61 -10.44 -3.60
CA ILE A 45 4.69 -11.38 -4.72
C ILE A 45 5.37 -12.65 -4.24
N GLY A 46 4.77 -13.78 -4.54
CA GLY A 46 5.26 -15.07 -4.06
C GLY A 46 4.49 -15.61 -2.89
N GLY A 47 3.49 -14.87 -2.41
CA GLY A 47 2.57 -15.38 -1.40
C GLY A 47 2.74 -14.81 0.00
N ASN A 48 3.51 -13.74 0.17
CA ASN A 48 3.72 -13.17 1.50
C ASN A 48 2.56 -12.26 1.90
N ARG A 49 1.60 -12.81 2.63
CA ARG A 49 0.43 -12.06 3.10
C ARG A 49 0.76 -11.10 4.24
N ASN A 50 1.96 -11.14 4.76
CA ASN A 50 2.39 -10.20 5.81
C ASN A 50 2.93 -8.90 5.23
N SER A 51 3.06 -8.81 3.91
CA SER A 51 3.50 -7.59 3.27
C SER A 51 2.44 -6.51 3.40
N ARG A 52 2.89 -5.28 3.40
CA ARG A 52 2.03 -4.11 3.59
C ARG A 52 2.30 -3.09 2.51
N ILE A 53 1.29 -2.25 2.28
CA ILE A 53 1.42 -1.14 1.34
C ILE A 53 1.06 0.12 2.11
N LEU A 54 2.01 1.07 2.16
CA LEU A 54 1.83 2.33 2.86
C LEU A 54 1.89 3.47 1.84
N ALA A 55 1.02 4.45 2.00
CA ALA A 55 1.05 5.66 1.18
C ALA A 55 0.64 6.86 2.02
N LEU A 56 1.19 8.02 1.69
CA LEU A 56 0.78 9.26 2.37
C LEU A 56 -0.65 9.61 2.01
N GLN A 57 -1.06 9.30 0.79
CA GLN A 57 -2.45 9.44 0.37
C GLN A 57 -2.83 8.20 -0.43
N MET A 58 -3.79 7.45 0.09
CA MET A 58 -4.18 6.16 -0.47
C MET A 58 -5.41 6.35 -1.34
N ALA A 59 -5.20 6.34 -2.65
CA ALA A 59 -6.28 6.44 -3.62
C ALA A 59 -5.99 5.52 -4.80
N PRO A 60 -5.68 4.24 -4.55
CA PRO A 60 -5.21 3.34 -5.60
C PRO A 60 -6.32 2.93 -6.56
N THR A 61 -5.91 2.56 -7.77
CA THR A 61 -6.81 1.90 -8.70
C THR A 61 -7.07 0.47 -8.23
N GLN A 62 -6.02 -0.19 -7.74
CA GLN A 62 -6.13 -1.54 -7.23
C GLN A 62 -4.98 -1.81 -6.27
N LEU A 63 -5.28 -2.55 -5.22
CA LEU A 63 -4.26 -3.06 -4.30
C LEU A 63 -4.25 -4.58 -4.34
N ARG A 64 -3.06 -5.15 -4.32
CA ARG A 64 -2.89 -6.59 -4.17
C ARG A 64 -1.80 -6.85 -3.14
N ILE A 65 -2.07 -7.82 -2.27
CA ILE A 65 -1.06 -8.32 -1.35
C ILE A 65 -1.10 -9.83 -1.47
N ALA A 66 -0.01 -10.41 -1.93
CA ALA A 66 0.08 -11.84 -2.23
C ALA A 66 -1.05 -12.23 -3.21
N ASP A 67 -1.99 -13.06 -2.78
CA ASP A 67 -3.10 -13.52 -3.59
C ASP A 67 -4.41 -12.77 -3.31
N VAL A 68 -4.37 -11.75 -2.47
CA VAL A 68 -5.56 -11.01 -2.06
C VAL A 68 -5.64 -9.70 -2.83
N VAL A 69 -6.82 -9.41 -3.37
CA VAL A 69 -7.05 -8.22 -4.20
C VAL A 69 -8.11 -7.34 -3.58
N ALA A 70 -7.88 -6.04 -3.62
CA ALA A 70 -8.88 -5.06 -3.23
C ALA A 70 -8.91 -3.94 -4.26
N ARG A 71 -10.12 -3.49 -4.59
CA ARG A 71 -10.30 -2.36 -5.48
C ARG A 71 -10.42 -1.09 -4.69
N ALA A 72 -10.23 0.04 -5.37
CA ALA A 72 -10.36 1.33 -4.74
C ALA A 72 -11.76 1.49 -4.15
N PRO A 73 -11.86 2.13 -2.97
CA PRO A 73 -13.16 2.42 -2.40
C PRO A 73 -13.91 3.40 -3.29
N GLU A 74 -15.24 3.27 -3.31
CA GLU A 74 -16.07 4.15 -4.12
C GLU A 74 -16.04 5.58 -3.59
N THR A 75 -15.95 5.72 -2.29
CA THR A 75 -15.94 7.03 -1.65
C THR A 75 -14.55 7.31 -1.08
N PRO A 76 -13.84 8.28 -1.65
CA PRO A 76 -12.53 8.62 -1.11
C PRO A 76 -12.64 9.19 0.29
N PRO A 77 -11.57 9.11 1.08
CA PRO A 77 -11.59 9.67 2.43
C PRO A 77 -11.84 11.18 2.38
N THR A 78 -12.46 11.67 3.43
CA THR A 78 -12.82 13.09 3.53
C THR A 78 -11.57 13.99 3.50
N TYR A 79 -10.49 13.53 4.11
CA TYR A 79 -9.23 14.26 4.09
C TYR A 79 -8.10 13.25 3.99
N PRO A 80 -7.00 13.65 3.35
CA PRO A 80 -5.89 12.74 3.16
C PRO A 80 -5.16 12.49 4.47
N SER A 81 -4.79 11.25 4.68
CA SER A 81 -3.93 10.85 5.78
C SER A 81 -3.16 9.61 5.34
N ALA A 82 -1.98 9.43 5.91
CA ALA A 82 -1.20 8.25 5.60
C ALA A 82 -1.94 7.00 6.06
N GLU A 83 -1.98 5.99 5.19
CA GLU A 83 -2.68 4.75 5.46
C GLU A 83 -1.83 3.55 5.13
N VAL A 84 -2.11 2.45 5.81
CA VAL A 84 -1.46 1.15 5.58
C VAL A 84 -2.50 0.15 5.13
N ALA A 85 -2.21 -0.54 4.03
CA ALA A 85 -3.01 -1.66 3.56
C ALA A 85 -2.37 -2.95 4.04
N TYR A 86 -3.18 -3.85 4.57
CA TYR A 86 -2.70 -5.13 5.09
C TYR A 86 -3.77 -6.20 4.93
N VAL A 87 -3.36 -7.46 4.98
CA VAL A 87 -4.31 -8.57 4.83
C VAL A 87 -4.92 -8.89 6.19
N ALA A 88 -6.24 -8.90 6.23
CA ALA A 88 -7.02 -9.32 7.39
C ALA A 88 -7.80 -10.58 7.02
N ALA A 89 -8.56 -11.12 7.97
CA ALA A 89 -9.30 -12.36 7.74
C ALA A 89 -10.28 -12.27 6.59
N ASP A 90 -10.85 -11.09 6.35
CA ASP A 90 -11.88 -10.88 5.32
C ASP A 90 -11.34 -10.17 4.07
N GLY A 91 -10.02 -10.03 3.94
CA GLY A 91 -9.42 -9.39 2.78
C GLY A 91 -8.47 -8.27 3.17
N ILE A 92 -8.19 -7.38 2.22
CA ILE A 92 -7.31 -6.25 2.48
C ILE A 92 -8.08 -5.17 3.21
N ARG A 93 -7.49 -4.67 4.29
CA ARG A 93 -8.03 -3.54 5.05
C ARG A 93 -7.07 -2.38 5.02
N LEU A 94 -7.62 -1.18 5.17
CA LEU A 94 -6.86 0.04 5.30
C LEU A 94 -7.00 0.56 6.72
N ALA A 95 -5.89 1.02 7.27
CA ALA A 95 -5.89 1.64 8.59
C ALA A 95 -5.03 2.90 8.54
N PRO A 96 -5.37 3.93 9.33
CA PRO A 96 -4.48 5.08 9.42
C PRO A 96 -3.10 4.62 9.88
N ALA A 97 -2.07 5.09 9.21
CA ALA A 97 -0.72 4.64 9.52
C ALA A 97 -0.36 4.91 10.99
N LEU A 98 -0.75 6.09 11.48
CA LEU A 98 -0.45 6.45 12.85
C LEU A 98 -1.08 5.47 13.84
N ALA A 99 -2.35 5.13 13.63
CA ALA A 99 -3.03 4.21 14.51
C ALA A 99 -2.47 2.79 14.38
N PHE A 100 -2.17 2.37 13.17
CA PHE A 100 -1.63 1.03 12.91
C PHE A 100 -0.30 0.81 13.62
N PHE A 101 0.63 1.73 13.43
CA PHE A 101 1.96 1.58 14.04
C PHE A 101 1.93 1.82 15.53
N LYS A 102 1.06 2.69 16.00
CA LYS A 102 0.88 2.89 17.42
C LYS A 102 0.39 1.61 18.10
N THR A 103 -0.56 0.92 17.47
CA THR A 103 -1.07 -0.33 18.00
C THR A 103 0.01 -1.41 18.03
N ASN A 104 0.83 -1.47 16.97
CA ASN A 104 1.83 -2.52 16.84
C ASN A 104 3.08 -2.28 17.67
N SER A 105 3.34 -1.06 18.07
CA SER A 105 4.57 -0.74 18.81
C SER A 105 4.31 -0.17 20.19
N GLY A 106 3.06 0.06 20.54
CA GLY A 106 2.73 0.67 21.81
C GLY A 106 3.14 -0.17 23.00
N ASP A 107 3.07 -1.48 22.86
CA ASP A 107 3.43 -2.39 23.93
C ASP A 107 4.92 -2.37 24.25
N ARG A 108 5.73 -1.89 23.34
CA ARG A 108 7.15 -1.78 23.61
C ARG A 108 7.52 -0.45 24.23
N ALA A 109 6.61 0.45 24.25
CA ALA A 109 6.78 1.75 24.88
C ALA A 109 8.14 2.37 24.59
N GLY A 110 8.73 1.86 23.62
CA GLY A 110 10.05 2.34 23.26
C GLY A 110 9.93 3.47 22.32
#